data_c707feacbc01963220145573288792b9
#
_entry.id   c707feacbc01963220145573288792b9
#
_cell.length_a   1.000
_cell.length_b   1.000
_cell.length_c   1.000
_cell.angle_alpha   90.00
_cell.angle_beta   90.00
_cell.angle_gamma   90.00
#
_symmetry.space_group_name_H-M   'P 1'
#
loop_
_entity.id
_entity.type
_entity.pdbx_description
1 polymer ?
#
loop_
_entity_poly.entity_id
_entity_poly.type
_entity_poly.pdbx_seq_one_letter_code
_entity_poly.pdbx_strand_id
1 'polypeptide(L)'
;MTGCTIERVIIFDTRLEVLLFKDSKIFGLNVLRVDFGGHISVRNSDVKYLMINSTRYVGGKEKGEEAAYGERREISGLIEISGLKNVRRIGINTRYPLLRKILTEHGLNVSESKERIVRARELVLRDVSFDTAPRFKRQVRLTVRGFSGRLTLENLEVFGHVEIHQSRLISPEFVHLRIESNFILRGSSVLVSPTWAITVLPALPIELNVGGFVIVEDCTFNNPYAEEVFYRLARTSWEKSGDFERADQYYYLEMVARRNARLRARRKGVRKLFNHLEVAFEWLFADLTCKYGTDWKRPIMLWLLAVNVIFPVLFFLTKSVEGLSKNMGFLDYEYFSIVTATTLGYGDYHPIGVGRAIASVEALFGMFMWAVFLTVFSRKYMR
;
A
#
# COMPACT_ATOMS: atom_id res chain seq x y z
N MET A 1 -12.19 36.50 -7.34
CA MET A 1 -12.90 36.62 -8.64
C MET A 1 -14.19 35.84 -8.55
N THR A 2 -15.30 36.45 -8.89
CA THR A 2 -16.64 35.84 -8.79
C THR A 2 -17.37 36.08 -10.10
N GLY A 3 -18.08 35.05 -10.65
CA GLY A 3 -18.90 35.16 -11.85
C GLY A 3 -18.11 35.40 -13.16
N CYS A 4 -16.86 35.13 -13.21
CA CYS A 4 -15.99 35.39 -14.37
C CYS A 4 -16.04 34.23 -15.37
N THR A 5 -15.93 34.54 -16.67
CA THR A 5 -15.64 33.56 -17.72
C THR A 5 -14.25 33.82 -18.27
N ILE A 6 -13.33 32.89 -18.01
CA ILE A 6 -11.91 33.06 -18.35
C ILE A 6 -11.45 31.78 -19.07
N GLU A 7 -10.79 31.94 -20.22
CA GLU A 7 -10.27 30.79 -20.96
C GLU A 7 -9.09 30.14 -20.22
N ARG A 8 -8.15 30.96 -19.75
CA ARG A 8 -6.98 30.43 -19.02
C ARG A 8 -6.49 31.41 -17.97
N VAL A 9 -6.18 30.89 -16.79
CA VAL A 9 -5.50 31.60 -15.70
C VAL A 9 -4.16 30.92 -15.46
N ILE A 10 -3.10 31.67 -15.51
CA ILE A 10 -1.75 31.20 -15.12
C ILE A 10 -1.25 32.15 -14.06
N ILE A 11 -0.98 31.62 -12.86
CA ILE A 11 -0.44 32.35 -11.74
C ILE A 11 0.97 31.80 -11.52
N PHE A 12 1.95 32.67 -11.63
CA PHE A 12 3.34 32.27 -11.66
C PHE A 12 4.20 33.20 -10.78
N ASP A 13 5.09 32.61 -9.99
CA ASP A 13 6.16 33.26 -9.21
C ASP A 13 5.69 34.46 -8.36
N THR A 14 4.59 34.26 -7.66
CA THR A 14 3.96 35.29 -6.83
C THR A 14 3.79 34.83 -5.39
N ARG A 15 3.88 35.75 -4.45
CA ARG A 15 3.44 35.52 -3.08
C ARG A 15 1.95 35.84 -2.97
N LEU A 16 1.15 34.85 -2.65
CA LEU A 16 -0.30 35.01 -2.50
C LEU A 16 -0.70 34.64 -1.08
N GLU A 17 -1.46 35.51 -0.42
CA GLU A 17 -2.10 35.19 0.85
C GLU A 17 -3.41 34.43 0.62
N VAL A 18 -4.21 34.89 -0.32
CA VAL A 18 -5.50 34.28 -0.64
C VAL A 18 -5.74 34.27 -2.14
N LEU A 19 -6.12 33.11 -2.69
CA LEU A 19 -6.60 32.97 -4.06
C LEU A 19 -8.02 32.40 -4.00
N LEU A 20 -9.01 33.16 -4.40
CA LEU A 20 -10.42 32.78 -4.38
C LEU A 20 -11.03 32.89 -5.77
N PHE A 21 -11.55 31.77 -6.28
CA PHE A 21 -12.46 31.71 -7.43
C PHE A 21 -13.79 31.14 -6.95
N LYS A 22 -14.86 31.84 -7.26
CA LYS A 22 -16.22 31.41 -6.92
C LYS A 22 -17.15 31.64 -8.10
N ASP A 23 -18.06 30.70 -8.35
CA ASP A 23 -19.11 30.79 -9.37
C ASP A 23 -18.59 31.19 -10.77
N SER A 24 -17.41 30.69 -11.14
CA SER A 24 -16.67 31.12 -12.32
C SER A 24 -16.56 29.99 -13.36
N LYS A 25 -16.43 30.36 -14.66
CA LYS A 25 -16.14 29.42 -15.74
C LYS A 25 -14.70 29.58 -16.18
N ILE A 26 -13.87 28.57 -15.96
CA ILE A 26 -12.43 28.61 -16.23
C ILE A 26 -12.04 27.36 -17.05
N PHE A 27 -11.55 27.56 -18.28
CA PHE A 27 -11.08 26.42 -19.05
C PHE A 27 -9.82 25.79 -18.45
N GLY A 28 -8.85 26.59 -18.04
CA GLY A 28 -7.63 26.14 -17.39
C GLY A 28 -7.13 27.05 -16.30
N LEU A 29 -6.98 26.50 -15.08
CA LEU A 29 -6.34 27.17 -13.96
C LEU A 29 -5.00 26.50 -13.64
N ASN A 30 -3.91 27.22 -13.81
CA ASN A 30 -2.56 26.76 -13.53
C ASN A 30 -1.92 27.64 -12.47
N VAL A 31 -1.58 27.04 -11.36
CA VAL A 31 -0.89 27.72 -10.24
C VAL A 31 0.51 27.14 -10.13
N LEU A 32 1.51 27.95 -10.38
CA LEU A 32 2.89 27.53 -10.52
C LEU A 32 3.77 28.35 -9.57
N ARG A 33 4.61 27.67 -8.77
CA ARG A 33 5.61 28.27 -7.90
C ARG A 33 5.07 29.49 -7.13
N VAL A 34 4.00 29.29 -6.41
CA VAL A 34 3.43 30.34 -5.61
C VAL A 34 3.74 30.07 -4.13
N ASP A 35 4.30 31.06 -3.45
CA ASP A 35 4.46 31.03 -2.00
C ASP A 35 3.09 31.32 -1.36
N PHE A 36 2.47 30.27 -0.82
CA PHE A 36 1.22 30.43 -0.10
C PHE A 36 1.46 30.55 1.40
N GLY A 37 1.26 31.73 1.94
CA GLY A 37 1.10 31.93 3.38
C GLY A 37 -0.34 31.66 3.85
N GLY A 38 -1.30 31.48 2.91
CA GLY A 38 -2.71 31.55 3.20
C GLY A 38 -3.55 30.44 2.55
N HIS A 39 -4.57 30.80 1.75
CA HIS A 39 -5.64 29.92 1.34
C HIS A 39 -5.86 29.98 -0.18
N ILE A 40 -5.85 28.79 -0.83
CA ILE A 40 -6.38 28.65 -2.20
C ILE A 40 -7.78 28.06 -2.08
N SER A 41 -8.78 28.75 -2.61
CA SER A 41 -10.14 28.23 -2.65
C SER A 41 -10.72 28.40 -4.06
N VAL A 42 -11.20 27.28 -4.62
CA VAL A 42 -11.92 27.24 -5.89
C VAL A 42 -13.27 26.58 -5.60
N ARG A 43 -14.34 27.37 -5.64
CA ARG A 43 -15.68 26.91 -5.23
C ARG A 43 -16.73 27.12 -6.32
N ASN A 44 -17.65 26.17 -6.45
CA ASN A 44 -18.85 26.24 -7.31
C ASN A 44 -18.54 26.68 -8.75
N SER A 45 -17.42 26.25 -9.30
CA SER A 45 -16.92 26.74 -10.57
C SER A 45 -16.87 25.62 -11.63
N ASP A 46 -17.04 25.99 -12.91
CA ASP A 46 -16.85 25.06 -14.04
C ASP A 46 -15.38 25.17 -14.49
N VAL A 47 -14.53 24.24 -14.02
CA VAL A 47 -13.10 24.22 -14.31
C VAL A 47 -12.73 22.96 -15.05
N LYS A 48 -12.29 23.06 -16.30
CA LYS A 48 -11.91 21.86 -17.09
C LYS A 48 -10.57 21.29 -16.69
N TYR A 49 -9.59 22.12 -16.42
CA TYR A 49 -8.23 21.70 -16.04
C TYR A 49 -7.74 22.51 -14.85
N LEU A 50 -7.39 21.84 -13.77
CA LEU A 50 -6.80 22.44 -12.57
C LEU A 50 -5.44 21.83 -12.32
N MET A 51 -4.39 22.64 -12.32
CA MET A 51 -3.01 22.21 -12.06
C MET A 51 -2.36 23.09 -11.00
N ILE A 52 -1.80 22.46 -9.97
CA ILE A 52 -1.03 23.12 -8.91
C ILE A 52 0.36 22.47 -8.89
N ASN A 53 1.37 23.21 -9.23
CA ASN A 53 2.74 22.71 -9.34
C ASN A 53 3.72 23.57 -8.55
N SER A 54 4.69 22.94 -7.90
CA SER A 54 5.79 23.58 -7.19
C SER A 54 7.09 23.63 -8.00
N THR A 55 7.01 23.85 -9.32
CA THR A 55 8.21 23.91 -10.17
C THR A 55 9.04 25.15 -9.86
N ARG A 56 10.33 24.96 -9.58
CA ARG A 56 11.29 26.04 -9.42
C ARG A 56 11.67 26.59 -10.82
N TYR A 57 11.60 27.89 -10.99
CA TYR A 57 12.12 28.59 -12.17
C TYR A 57 13.62 28.86 -12.01
N VAL A 58 14.41 28.53 -13.01
CA VAL A 58 15.79 29.00 -13.13
C VAL A 58 15.81 29.95 -14.32
N GLY A 59 15.45 31.17 -14.08
CA GLY A 59 15.61 32.27 -15.02
C GLY A 59 17.06 32.73 -15.03
N GLY A 60 17.57 33.05 -16.21
CA GLY A 60 18.95 33.27 -16.55
C GLY A 60 19.74 34.16 -15.55
N LYS A 61 20.98 33.75 -15.41
CA LYS A 61 22.15 34.46 -14.89
C LYS A 61 21.90 35.56 -13.85
N GLU A 62 21.82 35.19 -12.58
CA GLU A 62 22.45 35.95 -11.51
C GLU A 62 23.24 34.99 -10.61
N LYS A 63 24.56 34.99 -10.82
CA LYS A 63 25.52 34.32 -9.97
C LYS A 63 25.60 35.18 -8.68
N GLY A 64 24.99 34.74 -7.62
CA GLY A 64 25.15 35.39 -6.33
C GLY A 64 24.15 34.99 -5.24
N GLU A 65 22.97 34.54 -5.59
CA GLU A 65 21.93 34.26 -4.60
C GLU A 65 21.61 32.76 -4.39
N GLU A 66 22.41 31.87 -4.94
CA GLU A 66 22.17 30.40 -4.81
C GLU A 66 22.33 29.89 -3.37
N ALA A 67 23.00 30.59 -2.49
CA ALA A 67 23.27 30.12 -1.12
C ALA A 67 22.14 30.42 -0.11
N ALA A 68 21.24 31.37 -0.41
CA ALA A 68 20.21 31.82 0.55
C ALA A 68 18.84 31.11 0.37
N TYR A 69 18.63 30.36 -0.69
CA TYR A 69 17.33 29.74 -1.01
C TYR A 69 17.22 28.25 -0.65
N GLY A 70 18.13 27.73 0.16
CA GLY A 70 18.11 26.33 0.67
C GLY A 70 17.05 26.06 1.74
N GLU A 71 16.32 27.05 2.23
CA GLU A 71 15.29 26.86 3.22
C GLU A 71 14.01 26.33 2.62
N ARG A 72 13.61 25.19 3.16
CA ARG A 72 12.37 24.47 2.90
C ARG A 72 11.17 25.35 3.21
N ARG A 73 10.62 26.06 2.24
CA ARG A 73 9.42 26.86 2.44
C ARG A 73 8.21 25.94 2.57
N GLU A 74 7.60 25.91 3.72
CA GLU A 74 6.37 25.20 4.01
C GLU A 74 5.19 26.02 3.52
N ILE A 75 4.34 25.40 2.66
CA ILE A 75 3.02 25.96 2.39
C ILE A 75 2.19 25.68 3.64
N SER A 76 2.04 26.68 4.50
CA SER A 76 1.22 26.56 5.71
C SER A 76 -0.28 26.64 5.43
N GLY A 77 -0.66 26.84 4.18
CA GLY A 77 -2.02 27.15 3.77
C GLY A 77 -2.89 25.92 3.52
N LEU A 78 -4.19 26.19 3.40
CA LEU A 78 -5.24 25.27 3.02
C LEU A 78 -5.49 25.37 1.50
N ILE A 79 -5.53 24.24 0.81
CA ILE A 79 -5.99 24.14 -0.59
C ILE A 79 -7.37 23.49 -0.58
N GLU A 80 -8.40 24.28 -0.87
CA GLU A 80 -9.80 23.82 -0.89
C GLU A 80 -10.38 23.93 -2.29
N ILE A 81 -10.86 22.80 -2.81
CA ILE A 81 -11.48 22.70 -4.12
C ILE A 81 -12.85 22.05 -3.91
N SER A 82 -13.93 22.80 -4.09
CA SER A 82 -15.27 22.30 -3.80
C SER A 82 -16.29 22.72 -4.84
N GLY A 83 -17.31 21.87 -5.05
CA GLY A 83 -18.44 22.14 -5.94
C GLY A 83 -18.05 22.35 -7.41
N LEU A 84 -16.97 21.73 -7.89
CA LEU A 84 -16.56 21.84 -9.29
C LEU A 84 -17.38 20.91 -10.19
N LYS A 85 -17.75 21.40 -11.38
CA LYS A 85 -18.53 20.64 -12.36
C LYS A 85 -17.73 20.44 -13.65
N ASN A 86 -17.99 19.30 -14.32
CA ASN A 86 -17.43 18.95 -15.63
C ASN A 86 -15.90 19.00 -15.71
N VAL A 87 -15.22 18.64 -14.65
CA VAL A 87 -13.74 18.65 -14.58
C VAL A 87 -13.18 17.56 -15.49
N ARG A 88 -12.22 17.92 -16.31
CA ARG A 88 -11.49 16.94 -17.13
C ARG A 88 -10.28 16.38 -16.42
N ARG A 89 -9.51 17.21 -15.71
CA ARG A 89 -8.33 16.77 -14.98
C ARG A 89 -7.98 17.70 -13.83
N ILE A 90 -7.58 17.08 -12.70
CA ILE A 90 -6.93 17.76 -11.57
C ILE A 90 -5.54 17.15 -11.42
N GLY A 91 -4.52 18.01 -11.32
CA GLY A 91 -3.14 17.57 -11.14
C GLY A 91 -2.41 18.40 -10.09
N ILE A 92 -1.86 17.72 -9.10
CA ILE A 92 -0.95 18.31 -8.13
C ILE A 92 0.46 17.83 -8.46
N ASN A 93 1.34 18.78 -8.77
CA ASN A 93 2.74 18.54 -9.13
C ASN A 93 2.93 17.57 -10.32
N THR A 94 2.10 17.70 -11.33
CA THR A 94 2.12 16.86 -12.53
C THR A 94 2.97 17.47 -13.63
N ARG A 95 3.61 16.61 -14.44
CA ARG A 95 4.23 17.05 -15.70
C ARG A 95 3.14 17.30 -16.72
N TYR A 96 3.07 18.52 -17.23
CA TYR A 96 2.14 18.86 -18.31
C TYR A 96 2.94 19.39 -19.51
N PRO A 97 3.12 18.57 -20.57
CA PRO A 97 3.94 18.96 -21.74
C PRO A 97 3.47 20.25 -22.42
N LEU A 98 2.16 20.46 -22.47
CA LEU A 98 1.58 21.65 -23.08
C LEU A 98 1.93 22.93 -22.30
N LEU A 99 2.00 22.84 -20.96
CA LEU A 99 2.37 23.97 -20.11
C LEU A 99 3.83 24.36 -20.35
N ARG A 100 4.73 23.39 -20.52
CA ARG A 100 6.13 23.65 -20.87
C ARG A 100 6.23 24.40 -22.19
N LYS A 101 5.47 23.97 -23.21
CA LYS A 101 5.44 24.64 -24.52
C LYS A 101 4.98 26.09 -24.40
N ILE A 102 3.89 26.33 -23.68
CA ILE A 102 3.34 27.68 -23.44
C ILE A 102 4.36 28.59 -22.72
N LEU A 103 5.00 28.08 -21.67
CA LEU A 103 5.99 28.85 -20.90
C LEU A 103 7.22 29.16 -21.76
N THR A 104 7.67 28.22 -22.59
CA THR A 104 8.80 28.43 -23.51
C THR A 104 8.44 29.47 -24.59
N GLU A 105 7.20 29.42 -25.14
CA GLU A 105 6.71 30.42 -26.11
C GLU A 105 6.67 31.84 -25.52
N HIS A 106 6.53 31.97 -24.22
CA HIS A 106 6.56 33.26 -23.50
C HIS A 106 7.94 33.61 -22.93
N GLY A 107 9.00 32.93 -23.37
CA GLY A 107 10.39 33.22 -22.95
C GLY A 107 10.74 32.73 -21.55
N LEU A 108 9.89 31.93 -20.94
CA LEU A 108 10.08 31.39 -19.60
C LEU A 108 10.73 30.00 -19.64
N ASN A 109 12.02 29.92 -19.34
CA ASN A 109 12.71 28.62 -19.23
C ASN A 109 12.41 27.95 -17.90
N VAL A 110 11.83 26.74 -17.97
CA VAL A 110 11.52 25.91 -16.80
C VAL A 110 12.57 24.81 -16.69
N SER A 111 13.46 24.90 -15.71
CA SER A 111 14.34 23.80 -15.37
C SER A 111 13.65 22.83 -14.43
N GLU A 112 13.86 21.53 -14.65
CA GLU A 112 13.33 20.49 -13.78
C GLU A 112 14.20 20.36 -12.52
N SER A 113 13.73 20.82 -11.36
CA SER A 113 14.37 20.47 -10.10
C SER A 113 14.13 18.99 -9.76
N LYS A 114 15.14 18.30 -9.22
CA LYS A 114 15.06 16.87 -8.90
C LYS A 114 14.02 16.53 -7.83
N GLU A 115 13.70 17.44 -6.94
CA GLU A 115 12.72 17.24 -5.87
C GLU A 115 11.57 18.25 -5.99
N ARG A 116 10.40 17.73 -6.36
CA ARG A 116 9.17 18.50 -6.45
C ARG A 116 8.24 18.07 -5.35
N ILE A 117 8.12 18.86 -4.30
CA ILE A 117 7.23 18.59 -3.18
C ILE A 117 6.29 19.77 -3.00
N VAL A 118 4.99 19.52 -3.08
CA VAL A 118 3.96 20.48 -2.66
C VAL A 118 3.63 20.20 -1.20
N ARG A 119 3.96 21.10 -0.33
CA ARG A 119 3.61 21.04 1.09
C ARG A 119 2.42 21.93 1.35
N ALA A 120 1.36 21.38 1.88
CA ALA A 120 0.23 22.12 2.41
C ALA A 120 -0.23 21.48 3.71
N ARG A 121 -0.80 22.28 4.60
CA ARG A 121 -1.43 21.77 5.81
C ARG A 121 -2.51 20.75 5.45
N GLU A 122 -3.33 21.09 4.45
CA GLU A 122 -4.43 20.26 4.01
C GLU A 122 -4.77 20.54 2.54
N LEU A 123 -5.05 19.48 1.79
CA LEU A 123 -5.64 19.51 0.45
C LEU A 123 -7.01 18.85 0.54
N VAL A 124 -8.07 19.63 0.35
CA VAL A 124 -9.45 19.17 0.36
C VAL A 124 -10.03 19.24 -1.04
N LEU A 125 -10.53 18.10 -1.53
CA LEU A 125 -11.38 18.04 -2.71
C LEU A 125 -12.76 17.53 -2.27
N ARG A 126 -13.80 18.35 -2.46
CA ARG A 126 -15.16 18.03 -2.04
C ARG A 126 -16.14 18.33 -3.13
N ASP A 127 -17.13 17.45 -3.32
CA ASP A 127 -18.23 17.63 -4.29
C ASP A 127 -17.72 17.96 -5.71
N VAL A 128 -16.70 17.21 -6.19
CA VAL A 128 -16.12 17.43 -7.52
C VAL A 128 -16.66 16.38 -8.49
N SER A 129 -17.34 16.85 -9.54
CA SER A 129 -17.87 16.04 -10.62
C SER A 129 -16.96 16.08 -11.83
N PHE A 130 -16.49 14.90 -12.27
CA PHE A 130 -15.67 14.76 -13.46
C PHE A 130 -16.51 14.53 -14.70
N ASP A 131 -16.03 15.01 -15.86
CA ASP A 131 -16.65 14.77 -17.18
C ASP A 131 -16.70 13.26 -17.46
N THR A 132 -17.90 12.72 -17.71
CA THR A 132 -18.18 11.30 -17.86
C THR A 132 -18.04 10.77 -19.29
N ALA A 133 -17.51 11.57 -20.22
CA ALA A 133 -17.37 11.12 -21.61
C ALA A 133 -16.52 9.82 -21.70
N PRO A 134 -16.97 8.79 -22.46
CA PRO A 134 -16.33 7.46 -22.51
C PRO A 134 -14.83 7.48 -22.84
N ARG A 135 -14.38 8.46 -23.62
CA ARG A 135 -12.96 8.66 -23.97
C ARG A 135 -12.04 8.89 -22.75
N PHE A 136 -12.61 9.28 -21.62
CA PHE A 136 -11.86 9.56 -20.40
C PHE A 136 -11.71 8.37 -19.46
N LYS A 137 -12.44 7.26 -19.66
CA LYS A 137 -12.42 6.09 -18.78
C LYS A 137 -11.02 5.52 -18.54
N ARG A 138 -10.15 5.56 -19.55
CA ARG A 138 -8.76 5.07 -19.47
C ARG A 138 -7.74 6.18 -19.19
N GLN A 139 -8.17 7.37 -18.85
CA GLN A 139 -7.27 8.49 -18.61
C GLN A 139 -7.12 8.74 -17.10
N VAL A 140 -5.95 9.26 -16.75
CA VAL A 140 -5.71 9.74 -15.39
C VAL A 140 -6.41 11.07 -15.20
N ARG A 141 -7.35 11.11 -14.25
CA ARG A 141 -8.21 12.27 -14.01
C ARG A 141 -7.78 13.08 -12.79
N LEU A 142 -7.38 12.38 -11.74
CA LEU A 142 -6.83 12.97 -10.54
C LEU A 142 -5.41 12.45 -10.31
N THR A 143 -4.44 13.34 -10.28
CA THR A 143 -3.05 12.99 -9.96
C THR A 143 -2.57 13.85 -8.79
N VAL A 144 -2.08 13.18 -7.75
CA VAL A 144 -1.40 13.81 -6.62
C VAL A 144 0.02 13.25 -6.55
N ARG A 145 1.02 14.10 -6.82
CA ARG A 145 2.42 13.67 -6.83
C ARG A 145 3.29 14.57 -5.97
N GLY A 146 4.16 13.97 -5.14
CA GLY A 146 5.07 14.74 -4.29
C GLY A 146 4.31 15.69 -3.35
N PHE A 147 3.16 15.27 -2.84
CA PHE A 147 2.37 16.05 -1.88
C PHE A 147 2.77 15.67 -0.46
N SER A 148 2.84 16.65 0.43
CA SER A 148 3.06 16.42 1.86
C SER A 148 2.06 17.21 2.69
N GLY A 149 1.14 16.51 3.35
CA GLY A 149 0.08 17.10 4.14
C GLY A 149 -1.12 16.18 4.34
N ARG A 150 -2.22 16.71 4.90
CA ARG A 150 -3.50 16.01 4.99
C ARG A 150 -4.17 16.02 3.62
N LEU A 151 -4.64 14.87 3.16
CA LEU A 151 -5.39 14.73 1.93
C LEU A 151 -6.81 14.25 2.25
N THR A 152 -7.79 15.11 1.98
CA THR A 152 -9.21 14.82 2.15
C THR A 152 -9.90 14.79 0.79
N LEU A 153 -10.45 13.64 0.42
CA LEU A 153 -11.27 13.43 -0.78
C LEU A 153 -12.66 13.04 -0.34
N GLU A 154 -13.64 13.91 -0.56
CA GLU A 154 -15.00 13.74 -0.07
C GLU A 154 -16.01 13.91 -1.19
N ASN A 155 -16.93 12.94 -1.31
CA ASN A 155 -18.02 12.98 -2.27
C ASN A 155 -17.55 13.23 -3.72
N LEU A 156 -16.63 12.36 -4.19
CA LEU A 156 -16.05 12.45 -5.53
C LEU A 156 -16.49 11.27 -6.39
N GLU A 157 -16.93 11.58 -7.60
CA GLU A 157 -17.19 10.60 -8.64
C GLU A 157 -16.20 10.79 -9.79
N VAL A 158 -15.21 9.89 -9.89
CA VAL A 158 -14.11 9.99 -10.84
C VAL A 158 -14.30 9.00 -11.96
N PHE A 159 -14.62 9.50 -13.15
CA PHE A 159 -14.67 8.68 -14.36
C PHE A 159 -13.29 8.60 -15.02
N GLY A 160 -12.48 7.64 -14.58
CA GLY A 160 -11.08 7.44 -14.96
C GLY A 160 -10.20 6.99 -13.81
N HIS A 161 -8.88 7.18 -13.94
CA HIS A 161 -7.91 6.77 -12.93
C HIS A 161 -7.61 7.87 -11.91
N VAL A 162 -7.37 7.44 -10.69
CA VAL A 162 -6.81 8.27 -9.59
C VAL A 162 -5.43 7.76 -9.26
N GLU A 163 -4.43 8.64 -9.27
CA GLU A 163 -3.05 8.30 -9.00
C GLU A 163 -2.44 9.19 -7.91
N ILE A 164 -1.87 8.55 -6.89
CA ILE A 164 -1.13 9.21 -5.81
C ILE A 164 0.29 8.64 -5.81
N HIS A 165 1.27 9.48 -6.11
CA HIS A 165 2.66 9.08 -6.25
C HIS A 165 3.59 9.88 -5.36
N GLN A 166 4.59 9.21 -4.75
CA GLN A 166 5.70 9.85 -4.05
C GLN A 166 5.24 10.92 -3.05
N SER A 167 4.13 10.65 -2.36
CA SER A 167 3.46 11.60 -1.48
C SER A 167 3.55 11.18 -0.02
N ARG A 168 3.59 12.15 0.88
CA ARG A 168 3.53 11.94 2.32
C ARG A 168 2.16 12.36 2.82
N LEU A 169 1.28 11.39 2.97
CA LEU A 169 -0.10 11.61 3.37
C LEU A 169 -0.21 11.57 4.90
N ILE A 170 -0.72 12.62 5.50
CA ILE A 170 -0.93 12.72 6.94
C ILE A 170 -2.42 12.55 7.21
N SER A 171 -2.80 11.46 7.87
CA SER A 171 -4.20 11.11 8.16
C SER A 171 -5.12 11.32 6.95
N PRO A 172 -4.91 10.56 5.84
CA PRO A 172 -5.74 10.71 4.65
C PRO A 172 -7.17 10.29 4.94
N GLU A 173 -8.12 11.03 4.37
CA GLU A 173 -9.56 10.80 4.49
C GLU A 173 -10.17 10.64 3.10
N PHE A 174 -10.78 9.48 2.82
CA PHE A 174 -11.46 9.18 1.56
C PHE A 174 -12.90 8.78 1.89
N VAL A 175 -13.83 9.71 1.74
CA VAL A 175 -15.23 9.52 2.12
C VAL A 175 -16.11 9.60 0.86
N HIS A 176 -16.93 8.58 0.64
CA HIS A 176 -17.80 8.48 -0.53
C HIS A 176 -17.08 8.71 -1.87
N LEU A 177 -15.91 8.06 -2.00
CA LEU A 177 -15.10 8.16 -3.21
C LEU A 177 -15.44 7.01 -4.17
N ARG A 178 -16.04 7.36 -5.32
CA ARG A 178 -16.34 6.42 -6.39
C ARG A 178 -15.41 6.64 -7.57
N ILE A 179 -14.69 5.59 -7.95
CA ILE A 179 -13.75 5.60 -9.07
C ILE A 179 -14.15 4.51 -10.07
N GLU A 180 -14.46 4.87 -11.30
CA GLU A 180 -14.88 3.91 -12.33
C GLU A 180 -13.74 3.08 -12.90
N SER A 181 -12.48 3.50 -12.72
CA SER A 181 -11.29 2.80 -13.16
C SER A 181 -10.36 2.47 -11.98
N ASN A 182 -9.05 2.73 -12.09
CA ASN A 182 -8.08 2.30 -11.11
C ASN A 182 -7.78 3.38 -10.07
N PHE A 183 -7.50 2.94 -8.84
CA PHE A 183 -6.87 3.74 -7.80
C PHE A 183 -5.44 3.24 -7.59
N ILE A 184 -4.46 4.12 -7.74
CA ILE A 184 -3.03 3.78 -7.67
C ILE A 184 -2.36 4.61 -6.59
N LEU A 185 -1.81 3.94 -5.58
CA LEU A 185 -0.97 4.53 -4.55
C LEU A 185 0.43 3.92 -4.66
N ARG A 186 1.43 4.73 -5.05
CA ARG A 186 2.79 4.22 -5.31
C ARG A 186 3.86 5.11 -4.69
N GLY A 187 4.89 4.48 -4.09
CA GLY A 187 6.06 5.17 -3.54
C GLY A 187 5.71 6.20 -2.47
N SER A 188 4.60 6.02 -1.76
CA SER A 188 4.04 7.02 -0.86
C SER A 188 4.12 6.58 0.60
N SER A 189 4.19 7.54 1.52
CA SER A 189 4.13 7.26 2.95
C SER A 189 2.78 7.72 3.54
N VAL A 190 2.12 6.81 4.24
CA VAL A 190 0.86 7.08 4.93
C VAL A 190 1.12 7.16 6.43
N LEU A 191 0.92 8.33 6.98
CA LEU A 191 1.15 8.63 8.39
C LEU A 191 -0.18 8.91 9.06
N VAL A 192 -0.58 8.05 9.99
CA VAL A 192 -1.79 8.23 10.79
C VAL A 192 -1.43 8.79 12.14
N SER A 193 -2.12 9.83 12.58
CA SER A 193 -1.87 10.46 13.88
C SER A 193 -2.08 9.48 15.05
N PRO A 194 -1.23 9.50 16.08
CA PRO A 194 -1.36 8.61 17.25
C PRO A 194 -2.69 8.76 18.01
N THR A 195 -3.34 9.91 17.93
CA THR A 195 -4.65 10.16 18.54
C THR A 195 -5.74 9.24 18.01
N TRP A 196 -5.62 8.76 16.78
CA TRP A 196 -6.53 7.78 16.18
C TRP A 196 -6.31 6.35 16.69
N ALA A 197 -5.13 6.06 17.23
CA ALA A 197 -4.78 4.72 17.72
C ALA A 197 -5.30 4.43 19.15
N ILE A 198 -5.86 5.42 19.84
CA ILE A 198 -6.25 5.32 21.27
C ILE A 198 -7.76 5.11 21.43
N THR A 199 -8.57 5.58 20.53
CA THR A 199 -10.01 5.33 20.51
C THR A 199 -10.30 3.98 19.84
N VAL A 200 -11.06 3.16 20.51
CA VAL A 200 -11.55 1.83 20.09
C VAL A 200 -11.88 1.82 18.60
N LEU A 201 -11.06 1.06 17.80
CA LEU A 201 -11.20 0.88 16.36
C LEU A 201 -11.41 2.21 15.61
N PRO A 202 -10.37 2.94 15.29
CA PRO A 202 -10.54 3.99 14.31
C PRO A 202 -10.73 3.32 12.95
N ALA A 203 -11.95 3.25 12.50
CA ALA A 203 -12.19 3.14 11.08
C ALA A 203 -11.50 4.37 10.48
N LEU A 204 -10.35 4.19 9.82
CA LEU A 204 -9.88 5.22 8.90
C LEU A 204 -11.08 5.52 8.02
N PRO A 205 -11.46 6.79 7.83
CA PRO A 205 -12.57 7.17 6.96
C PRO A 205 -12.16 6.94 5.50
N ILE A 206 -12.06 5.66 5.13
CA ILE A 206 -11.68 5.21 3.78
C ILE A 206 -12.86 4.42 3.23
N GLU A 207 -13.80 5.14 2.64
CA GLU A 207 -14.91 4.61 1.88
C GLU A 207 -14.61 4.75 0.39
N LEU A 208 -13.93 3.74 -0.15
CA LEU A 208 -13.45 3.72 -1.52
C LEU A 208 -14.18 2.65 -2.32
N ASN A 209 -14.95 3.06 -3.32
CA ASN A 209 -15.60 2.18 -4.28
C ASN A 209 -14.87 2.29 -5.64
N VAL A 210 -14.16 1.24 -6.04
CA VAL A 210 -13.36 1.21 -7.25
C VAL A 210 -13.90 0.16 -8.20
N GLY A 211 -14.25 0.59 -9.41
CA GLY A 211 -14.72 -0.30 -10.48
C GLY A 211 -13.59 -1.11 -11.15
N GLY A 212 -12.35 -0.62 -11.08
CA GLY A 212 -11.15 -1.30 -11.55
C GLY A 212 -10.28 -1.83 -10.42
N PHE A 213 -8.96 -1.63 -10.54
CA PHE A 213 -7.98 -2.16 -9.61
C PHE A 213 -7.54 -1.12 -8.57
N VAL A 214 -7.33 -1.58 -7.35
CA VAL A 214 -6.58 -0.86 -6.33
C VAL A 214 -5.15 -1.39 -6.31
N ILE A 215 -4.20 -0.52 -6.56
CA ILE A 215 -2.77 -0.86 -6.65
C ILE A 215 -2.04 -0.08 -5.56
N VAL A 216 -1.37 -0.82 -4.65
CA VAL A 216 -0.59 -0.26 -3.56
C VAL A 216 0.83 -0.82 -3.67
N GLU A 217 1.78 -0.01 -4.11
CA GLU A 217 3.15 -0.44 -4.38
C GLU A 217 4.16 0.51 -3.73
N ASP A 218 5.23 -0.05 -3.16
CA ASP A 218 6.35 0.70 -2.56
C ASP A 218 5.91 1.74 -1.52
N CYS A 219 4.85 1.42 -0.77
CA CYS A 219 4.27 2.32 0.23
C CYS A 219 4.77 1.98 1.63
N THR A 220 4.93 3.02 2.45
CA THR A 220 5.29 2.88 3.85
C THR A 220 4.16 3.37 4.75
N PHE A 221 3.85 2.59 5.79
CA PHE A 221 2.79 2.91 6.74
C PHE A 221 3.38 3.00 8.15
N ASN A 222 3.07 4.07 8.88
CA ASN A 222 3.45 4.16 10.29
C ASN A 222 2.49 3.40 11.21
N ASN A 223 1.30 3.04 10.71
CA ASN A 223 0.26 2.36 11.45
C ASN A 223 -0.16 1.08 10.72
N PRO A 224 0.00 -0.11 11.35
CA PRO A 224 -0.38 -1.38 10.74
C PRO A 224 -1.89 -1.52 10.44
N TYR A 225 -2.76 -0.79 11.15
CA TYR A 225 -4.19 -0.78 10.83
C TYR A 225 -4.48 -0.08 9.50
N ALA A 226 -3.78 1.02 9.23
CA ALA A 226 -3.89 1.69 7.93
C ALA A 226 -3.38 0.79 6.81
N GLU A 227 -2.24 0.14 7.03
CA GLU A 227 -1.63 -0.82 6.12
C GLU A 227 -2.61 -1.98 5.80
N GLU A 228 -3.23 -2.57 6.82
CA GLU A 228 -4.25 -3.62 6.67
C GLU A 228 -5.43 -3.16 5.80
N VAL A 229 -5.94 -1.94 6.03
CA VAL A 229 -7.08 -1.40 5.26
C VAL A 229 -6.74 -1.25 3.78
N PHE A 230 -5.60 -0.66 3.44
CA PHE A 230 -5.19 -0.47 2.06
C PHE A 230 -4.93 -1.80 1.34
N TYR A 231 -4.27 -2.76 1.98
CA TYR A 231 -4.05 -4.08 1.39
C TYR A 231 -5.34 -4.89 1.23
N ARG A 232 -6.30 -4.74 2.16
CA ARG A 232 -7.64 -5.34 2.03
C ARG A 232 -8.39 -4.78 0.82
N LEU A 233 -8.37 -3.46 0.62
CA LEU A 233 -8.97 -2.82 -0.54
C LEU A 233 -8.34 -3.31 -1.85
N ALA A 234 -7.02 -3.40 -1.89
CA ALA A 234 -6.32 -3.94 -3.03
C ALA A 234 -6.72 -5.41 -3.29
N ARG A 235 -6.63 -6.27 -2.28
CA ARG A 235 -7.04 -7.68 -2.39
C ARG A 235 -8.44 -7.83 -2.95
N THR A 236 -9.42 -7.15 -2.36
CA THR A 236 -10.83 -7.28 -2.79
C THR A 236 -11.07 -6.81 -4.22
N SER A 237 -10.32 -5.82 -4.70
CA SER A 237 -10.43 -5.37 -6.10
C SER A 237 -9.89 -6.40 -7.08
N TRP A 238 -8.77 -7.07 -6.75
CA TRP A 238 -8.18 -8.13 -7.58
C TRP A 238 -9.00 -9.44 -7.54
N GLU A 239 -9.57 -9.78 -6.38
CA GLU A 239 -10.51 -10.92 -6.27
C GLU A 239 -11.74 -10.73 -7.16
N LYS A 240 -12.34 -9.53 -7.18
CA LYS A 240 -13.48 -9.22 -8.06
C LYS A 240 -13.15 -9.32 -9.54
N SER A 241 -11.91 -9.11 -9.92
CA SER A 241 -11.47 -9.22 -11.32
C SER A 241 -11.06 -10.63 -11.73
N GLY A 242 -11.00 -11.58 -10.77
CA GLY A 242 -10.56 -12.96 -11.01
C GLY A 242 -9.04 -13.15 -11.06
N ASP A 243 -8.24 -12.13 -10.79
CA ASP A 243 -6.78 -12.26 -10.66
C ASP A 243 -6.42 -12.69 -9.23
N PHE A 244 -6.57 -13.99 -8.97
CA PHE A 244 -6.32 -14.56 -7.66
C PHE A 244 -4.84 -14.56 -7.27
N GLU A 245 -3.92 -14.50 -8.23
CA GLU A 245 -2.49 -14.48 -7.93
C GLU A 245 -2.10 -13.16 -7.27
N ARG A 246 -2.52 -12.04 -7.82
CA ARG A 246 -2.32 -10.71 -7.22
C ARG A 246 -3.12 -10.54 -5.94
N ALA A 247 -4.34 -11.07 -5.91
CA ALA A 247 -5.16 -11.06 -4.68
C ALA A 247 -4.46 -11.81 -3.54
N ASP A 248 -3.84 -12.97 -3.79
CA ASP A 248 -3.09 -13.73 -2.79
C ASP A 248 -1.85 -12.96 -2.29
N GLN A 249 -1.15 -12.19 -3.15
CA GLN A 249 -0.05 -11.32 -2.73
C GLN A 249 -0.52 -10.25 -1.74
N TYR A 250 -1.62 -9.56 -2.04
CA TYR A 250 -2.20 -8.57 -1.13
C TYR A 250 -2.80 -9.20 0.13
N TYR A 251 -3.36 -10.41 0.02
CA TYR A 251 -3.86 -11.15 1.18
C TYR A 251 -2.72 -11.45 2.17
N TYR A 252 -1.58 -11.89 1.69
CA TYR A 252 -0.41 -12.10 2.54
C TYR A 252 0.01 -10.82 3.26
N LEU A 253 0.12 -9.70 2.53
CA LEU A 253 0.48 -8.40 3.11
C LEU A 253 -0.57 -7.93 4.15
N GLU A 254 -1.86 -8.10 3.86
CA GLU A 254 -2.95 -7.81 4.80
C GLU A 254 -2.80 -8.60 6.10
N MET A 255 -2.51 -9.91 6.01
CA MET A 255 -2.37 -10.77 7.18
C MET A 255 -1.13 -10.41 8.02
N VAL A 256 -0.02 -10.08 7.37
CA VAL A 256 1.19 -9.57 8.06
C VAL A 256 0.91 -8.24 8.78
N ALA A 257 0.23 -7.31 8.12
CA ALA A 257 -0.16 -6.04 8.72
C ALA A 257 -1.09 -6.25 9.92
N ARG A 258 -2.09 -7.12 9.81
CA ARG A 258 -3.01 -7.51 10.90
C ARG A 258 -2.27 -8.10 12.09
N ARG A 259 -1.31 -8.98 11.86
CA ARG A 259 -0.45 -9.54 12.91
C ARG A 259 0.35 -8.44 13.62
N ASN A 260 0.96 -7.53 12.85
CA ASN A 260 1.72 -6.40 13.39
C ASN A 260 0.82 -5.44 14.19
N ALA A 261 -0.42 -5.24 13.78
CA ALA A 261 -1.41 -4.46 14.51
C ALA A 261 -1.72 -5.09 15.89
N ARG A 262 -1.87 -6.41 15.96
CA ARG A 262 -2.07 -7.13 17.24
C ARG A 262 -0.87 -7.03 18.18
N LEU A 263 0.36 -7.06 17.65
CA LEU A 263 1.59 -6.86 18.45
C LEU A 263 1.69 -5.45 19.03
N ARG A 264 1.25 -4.42 18.28
CA ARG A 264 1.23 -3.03 18.76
C ARG A 264 0.08 -2.70 19.68
N ALA A 265 -0.95 -3.56 19.77
CA ALA A 265 -2.10 -3.35 20.65
C ALA A 265 -1.63 -3.25 22.11
N ARG A 266 -2.06 -2.18 22.80
CA ARG A 266 -1.68 -1.86 24.19
C ARG A 266 -2.38 -2.80 25.18
N ARG A 267 -1.93 -4.06 25.26
CA ARG A 267 -2.41 -5.02 26.27
C ARG A 267 -1.46 -5.05 27.46
N LYS A 268 -1.98 -5.23 28.68
CA LYS A 268 -1.19 -5.24 29.94
C LYS A 268 -1.21 -6.63 30.59
N GLY A 269 -0.15 -6.94 31.36
CA GLY A 269 -0.06 -8.15 32.19
C GLY A 269 -0.14 -9.45 31.41
N VAL A 270 -0.81 -10.43 31.96
CA VAL A 270 -0.95 -11.79 31.42
C VAL A 270 -1.55 -11.81 30.01
N ARG A 271 -2.48 -10.91 29.72
CA ARG A 271 -3.06 -10.78 28.37
C ARG A 271 -2.03 -10.40 27.31
N LYS A 272 -0.98 -9.67 27.69
CA LYS A 272 0.12 -9.36 26.78
C LYS A 272 0.91 -10.62 26.43
N LEU A 273 1.23 -11.45 27.42
CA LEU A 273 1.94 -12.73 27.21
C LEU A 273 1.14 -13.66 26.29
N PHE A 274 -0.14 -13.88 26.56
CA PHE A 274 -1.00 -14.71 25.70
C PHE A 274 -1.07 -14.19 24.26
N ASN A 275 -1.18 -12.89 24.08
CA ASN A 275 -1.16 -12.30 22.72
C ASN A 275 0.17 -12.55 21.98
N HIS A 276 1.30 -12.50 22.68
CA HIS A 276 2.60 -12.81 22.06
C HIS A 276 2.72 -14.29 21.70
N LEU A 277 2.23 -15.19 22.55
CA LEU A 277 2.20 -16.62 22.29
C LEU A 277 1.28 -16.95 21.10
N GLU A 278 0.09 -16.36 21.06
CA GLU A 278 -0.85 -16.50 19.95
C GLU A 278 -0.22 -16.02 18.61
N VAL A 279 0.42 -14.85 18.64
CA VAL A 279 1.10 -14.31 17.46
C VAL A 279 2.31 -15.14 17.05
N ALA A 280 3.08 -15.67 18.01
CA ALA A 280 4.19 -16.55 17.72
C ALA A 280 3.72 -17.88 17.11
N PHE A 281 2.62 -18.45 17.64
CA PHE A 281 1.98 -19.64 17.09
C PHE A 281 1.47 -19.40 15.66
N GLU A 282 0.78 -18.29 15.44
CA GLU A 282 0.32 -17.90 14.11
C GLU A 282 1.48 -17.72 13.13
N TRP A 283 2.57 -17.06 13.56
CA TRP A 283 3.76 -16.91 12.73
C TRP A 283 4.37 -18.26 12.36
N LEU A 284 4.50 -19.17 13.33
CA LEU A 284 5.09 -20.48 13.10
C LEU A 284 4.21 -21.35 12.17
N PHE A 285 2.90 -21.43 12.46
CA PHE A 285 2.00 -22.37 11.78
C PHE A 285 1.32 -21.79 10.53
N ALA A 286 1.12 -20.49 10.42
CA ALA A 286 0.47 -19.90 9.27
C ALA A 286 1.43 -19.18 8.32
N ASP A 287 2.36 -18.38 8.84
CA ASP A 287 3.28 -17.61 7.98
C ASP A 287 4.43 -18.48 7.48
N LEU A 288 5.18 -19.11 8.40
CA LEU A 288 6.35 -19.90 8.06
C LEU A 288 6.02 -21.10 7.17
N THR A 289 4.94 -21.83 7.49
CA THR A 289 4.59 -23.06 6.77
C THR A 289 4.00 -22.82 5.39
N CYS A 290 3.10 -21.84 5.22
CA CYS A 290 2.35 -21.70 3.98
C CYS A 290 2.02 -20.24 3.58
N LYS A 291 2.66 -19.22 4.17
CA LYS A 291 2.35 -17.78 3.95
C LYS A 291 0.85 -17.52 4.03
N TYR A 292 0.22 -17.89 5.12
CA TYR A 292 -1.24 -17.78 5.32
C TYR A 292 -2.07 -18.46 4.22
N GLY A 293 -1.56 -19.57 3.68
CA GLY A 293 -2.24 -20.35 2.66
C GLY A 293 -2.12 -19.80 1.23
N THR A 294 -1.15 -18.93 0.95
CA THR A 294 -0.91 -18.40 -0.40
C THR A 294 0.17 -19.17 -1.16
N ASP A 295 1.03 -19.91 -0.47
CA ASP A 295 2.17 -20.62 -1.07
C ASP A 295 2.09 -22.13 -0.74
N TRP A 296 1.63 -22.94 -1.70
CA TRP A 296 1.51 -24.38 -1.56
C TRP A 296 2.85 -25.14 -1.64
N LYS A 297 3.89 -24.52 -2.21
CA LYS A 297 5.21 -25.15 -2.37
C LYS A 297 5.96 -25.23 -1.04
N ARG A 298 5.78 -24.25 -0.17
CA ARG A 298 6.48 -24.20 1.12
C ARG A 298 6.21 -25.40 2.01
N PRO A 299 4.97 -25.88 2.23
CA PRO A 299 4.72 -27.05 3.07
C PRO A 299 5.49 -28.28 2.57
N ILE A 300 5.50 -28.52 1.25
CA ILE A 300 6.25 -29.65 0.67
C ILE A 300 7.74 -29.50 0.90
N MET A 301 8.31 -28.30 0.63
CA MET A 301 9.75 -28.09 0.81
C MET A 301 10.17 -28.23 2.28
N LEU A 302 9.37 -27.73 3.21
CA LEU A 302 9.63 -27.90 4.64
C LEU A 302 9.50 -29.35 5.08
N TRP A 303 8.51 -30.07 4.55
CA TRP A 303 8.35 -31.48 4.83
C TRP A 303 9.54 -32.29 4.31
N LEU A 304 9.95 -32.08 3.04
CA LEU A 304 11.12 -32.76 2.46
C LEU A 304 12.40 -32.47 3.26
N LEU A 305 12.63 -31.20 3.65
CA LEU A 305 13.79 -30.84 4.44
C LEU A 305 13.78 -31.51 5.83
N ALA A 306 12.63 -31.54 6.47
CA ALA A 306 12.50 -32.12 7.80
C ALA A 306 12.74 -33.64 7.77
N VAL A 307 12.05 -34.33 6.86
CA VAL A 307 12.03 -35.81 6.78
C VAL A 307 13.32 -36.39 6.21
N ASN A 308 13.99 -35.71 5.25
CA ASN A 308 15.21 -36.24 4.64
C ASN A 308 16.49 -35.71 5.31
N VAL A 309 16.42 -34.63 6.11
CA VAL A 309 17.62 -34.04 6.71
C VAL A 309 17.49 -33.92 8.23
N ILE A 310 16.48 -33.16 8.73
CA ILE A 310 16.44 -32.79 10.15
C ILE A 310 16.23 -34.02 11.05
N PHE A 311 15.17 -34.80 10.81
CA PHE A 311 14.86 -35.97 11.65
C PHE A 311 15.90 -37.08 11.50
N PRO A 312 16.37 -37.47 10.29
CA PRO A 312 17.46 -38.43 10.14
C PRO A 312 18.72 -38.05 10.90
N VAL A 313 19.13 -36.77 10.84
CA VAL A 313 20.30 -36.28 11.60
C VAL A 313 20.06 -36.39 13.10
N LEU A 314 18.86 -36.06 13.60
CA LEU A 314 18.52 -36.20 15.01
C LEU A 314 18.60 -37.67 15.46
N PHE A 315 18.04 -38.61 14.68
CA PHE A 315 18.13 -40.05 14.98
C PHE A 315 19.57 -40.57 14.92
N PHE A 316 20.34 -40.13 13.90
CA PHE A 316 21.75 -40.52 13.77
C PHE A 316 22.61 -40.03 14.94
N LEU A 317 22.43 -38.76 15.36
CA LEU A 317 23.20 -38.19 16.48
C LEU A 317 22.83 -38.82 17.82
N THR A 318 21.56 -39.15 18.03
CA THR A 318 21.08 -39.76 19.28
C THR A 318 21.21 -41.28 19.30
N LYS A 319 21.51 -41.91 18.15
CA LYS A 319 21.57 -43.38 17.98
C LYS A 319 20.33 -44.07 18.58
N SER A 320 19.18 -43.46 18.35
CA SER A 320 17.94 -43.80 19.03
C SER A 320 16.95 -44.61 18.18
N VAL A 321 17.46 -45.33 17.18
CA VAL A 321 16.72 -46.29 16.35
C VAL A 321 17.43 -47.62 16.38
N GLU A 322 16.66 -48.69 16.49
CA GLU A 322 17.12 -50.05 16.44
C GLU A 322 16.41 -50.80 15.30
N GLY A 323 17.12 -51.69 14.60
CA GLY A 323 16.59 -52.38 13.43
C GLY A 323 17.34 -53.65 13.09
N LEU A 324 17.07 -54.24 11.93
CA LEU A 324 17.67 -55.47 11.45
C LEU A 324 19.18 -55.40 11.20
N SER A 325 19.70 -54.23 10.89
CA SER A 325 21.12 -54.05 10.60
C SER A 325 21.90 -53.69 11.86
N LYS A 326 22.97 -54.45 12.14
CA LYS A 326 23.90 -54.13 13.26
C LYS A 326 24.76 -52.87 13.02
N ASN A 327 25.00 -52.49 11.76
CA ASN A 327 25.76 -51.32 11.36
C ASN A 327 24.82 -50.40 10.54
N MET A 328 24.07 -49.56 11.22
CA MET A 328 23.15 -48.59 10.58
C MET A 328 23.96 -47.42 9.99
N GLY A 329 23.78 -47.21 8.68
CA GLY A 329 24.25 -46.03 7.97
C GLY A 329 23.23 -44.87 8.01
N PHE A 330 23.58 -43.69 7.50
CA PHE A 330 22.69 -42.53 7.45
C PHE A 330 21.40 -42.83 6.67
N LEU A 331 21.47 -43.62 5.61
CA LEU A 331 20.33 -43.99 4.78
C LEU A 331 19.26 -44.82 5.54
N ASP A 332 19.67 -45.61 6.52
CA ASP A 332 18.75 -46.38 7.36
C ASP A 332 17.92 -45.44 8.26
N TYR A 333 18.54 -44.38 8.77
CA TYR A 333 17.82 -43.34 9.53
C TYR A 333 16.90 -42.49 8.66
N GLU A 334 17.32 -42.17 7.41
CA GLU A 334 16.47 -41.48 6.43
C GLU A 334 15.27 -42.33 6.05
N TYR A 335 15.47 -43.60 5.76
CA TYR A 335 14.37 -44.53 5.51
C TYR A 335 13.40 -44.60 6.70
N PHE A 336 13.91 -44.77 7.91
CA PHE A 336 13.10 -44.78 9.13
C PHE A 336 12.28 -43.50 9.29
N SER A 337 12.87 -42.34 9.05
CA SER A 337 12.22 -41.04 9.08
C SER A 337 11.07 -40.97 8.05
N ILE A 338 11.31 -41.33 6.80
CA ILE A 338 10.27 -41.37 5.76
C ILE A 338 9.10 -42.27 6.16
N VAL A 339 9.38 -43.48 6.65
CA VAL A 339 8.38 -44.45 7.07
C VAL A 339 7.58 -43.94 8.26
N THR A 340 8.22 -43.24 9.20
CA THR A 340 7.59 -42.62 10.38
C THR A 340 6.71 -41.42 9.98
N ALA A 341 7.24 -40.48 9.19
CA ALA A 341 6.52 -39.30 8.75
C ALA A 341 5.32 -39.60 7.85
N THR A 342 5.40 -40.68 7.07
CA THR A 342 4.29 -41.17 6.21
C THR A 342 3.34 -42.12 6.95
N THR A 343 3.62 -42.46 8.20
CA THR A 343 2.82 -43.37 9.04
C THR A 343 2.70 -44.77 8.47
N LEU A 344 3.64 -45.24 7.61
CA LEU A 344 3.65 -46.59 7.04
C LEU A 344 3.92 -47.68 8.07
N GLY A 345 4.97 -47.48 8.91
CA GLY A 345 5.26 -48.32 10.08
C GLY A 345 5.51 -49.78 9.75
N TYR A 346 6.41 -50.13 8.85
CA TYR A 346 6.72 -51.54 8.48
C TYR A 346 7.21 -52.38 9.67
N GLY A 347 7.77 -51.76 10.71
CA GLY A 347 8.20 -52.42 11.95
C GLY A 347 9.61 -53.07 11.88
N ASP A 348 10.30 -52.92 10.78
CA ASP A 348 11.67 -53.34 10.56
C ASP A 348 12.73 -52.51 11.33
N TYR A 349 12.40 -51.21 11.54
CA TYR A 349 13.10 -50.31 12.41
C TYR A 349 12.16 -49.75 13.47
N HIS A 350 12.62 -49.56 14.68
CA HIS A 350 11.81 -48.99 15.78
C HIS A 350 12.61 -48.04 16.65
N PRO A 351 11.95 -46.99 17.20
CA PRO A 351 12.60 -45.99 18.01
C PRO A 351 12.81 -46.48 19.44
N ILE A 352 14.02 -46.24 19.99
CA ILE A 352 14.38 -46.55 21.37
C ILE A 352 14.68 -45.28 22.18
N GLY A 353 14.55 -45.32 23.50
CA GLY A 353 14.86 -44.20 24.38
C GLY A 353 14.25 -42.88 23.94
N VAL A 354 15.09 -41.87 23.73
CA VAL A 354 14.67 -40.51 23.27
C VAL A 354 14.08 -40.56 21.86
N GLY A 355 14.45 -41.55 21.03
CA GLY A 355 13.89 -41.69 19.69
C GLY A 355 12.38 -41.85 19.64
N ARG A 356 11.75 -42.39 20.70
CA ARG A 356 10.29 -42.50 20.79
C ARG A 356 9.62 -41.13 20.79
N ALA A 357 10.18 -40.17 21.51
CA ALA A 357 9.65 -38.79 21.55
C ALA A 357 9.89 -38.11 20.19
N ILE A 358 11.07 -38.25 19.58
CA ILE A 358 11.40 -37.68 18.26
C ILE A 358 10.45 -38.26 17.20
N ALA A 359 10.26 -39.57 17.14
CA ALA A 359 9.37 -40.22 16.20
C ALA A 359 7.89 -39.81 16.37
N SER A 360 7.45 -39.63 17.61
CA SER A 360 6.09 -39.12 17.87
C SER A 360 5.88 -37.70 17.33
N VAL A 361 6.87 -36.79 17.55
CA VAL A 361 6.83 -35.42 17.01
C VAL A 361 6.89 -35.43 15.48
N GLU A 362 7.73 -36.28 14.90
CA GLU A 362 7.85 -36.43 13.47
C GLU A 362 6.55 -36.92 12.80
N ALA A 363 5.92 -37.93 13.36
CA ALA A 363 4.65 -38.45 12.85
C ALA A 363 3.54 -37.38 12.88
N LEU A 364 3.42 -36.64 13.99
CA LEU A 364 2.49 -35.53 14.09
C LEU A 364 2.81 -34.39 13.09
N PHE A 365 4.08 -34.06 12.92
CA PHE A 365 4.55 -33.07 11.95
C PHE A 365 4.22 -33.52 10.52
N GLY A 366 4.47 -34.78 10.18
CA GLY A 366 4.17 -35.35 8.86
C GLY A 366 2.69 -35.22 8.51
N MET A 367 1.81 -35.68 9.40
CA MET A 367 0.34 -35.56 9.19
C MET A 367 -0.10 -34.10 9.06
N PHE A 368 0.40 -33.22 9.93
CA PHE A 368 0.08 -31.79 9.88
C PHE A 368 0.48 -31.13 8.55
N MET A 369 1.69 -31.39 8.08
CA MET A 369 2.21 -30.80 6.84
C MET A 369 1.45 -31.30 5.60
N TRP A 370 1.03 -32.57 5.58
CA TRP A 370 0.16 -33.09 4.53
C TRP A 370 -1.21 -32.41 4.51
N ALA A 371 -1.84 -32.24 5.68
CA ALA A 371 -3.12 -31.54 5.80
C ALA A 371 -3.01 -30.08 5.33
N VAL A 372 -1.96 -29.37 5.72
CA VAL A 372 -1.69 -27.98 5.27
C VAL A 372 -1.48 -27.95 3.75
N PHE A 373 -0.66 -28.83 3.21
CA PHE A 373 -0.40 -28.90 1.78
C PHE A 373 -1.70 -29.11 0.99
N LEU A 374 -2.50 -30.13 1.32
CA LEU A 374 -3.74 -30.44 0.62
C LEU A 374 -4.73 -29.27 0.68
N THR A 375 -4.84 -28.62 1.84
CA THR A 375 -5.73 -27.46 2.03
C THR A 375 -5.32 -26.29 1.14
N VAL A 376 -4.03 -25.95 1.14
CA VAL A 376 -3.50 -24.80 0.37
C VAL A 376 -3.54 -25.10 -1.13
N PHE A 377 -3.21 -26.32 -1.52
CA PHE A 377 -3.26 -26.77 -2.92
C PHE A 377 -4.70 -26.72 -3.46
N SER A 378 -5.66 -27.28 -2.73
CA SER A 378 -7.08 -27.26 -3.10
C SER A 378 -7.59 -25.83 -3.22
N ARG A 379 -7.27 -24.97 -2.26
CA ARG A 379 -7.63 -23.56 -2.32
C ARG A 379 -7.09 -22.87 -3.58
N LYS A 380 -5.88 -23.19 -4.02
CA LYS A 380 -5.25 -22.51 -5.16
C LYS A 380 -5.79 -23.00 -6.51
N TYR A 381 -6.13 -24.28 -6.65
CA TYR A 381 -6.50 -24.89 -7.93
C TYR A 381 -7.99 -25.17 -8.08
N MET A 382 -8.80 -25.03 -7.02
CA MET A 382 -10.26 -25.24 -7.04
C MET A 382 -11.06 -23.92 -6.92
N ARG A 383 -10.41 -22.78 -7.13
CA ARG A 383 -11.07 -21.46 -7.15
C ARG A 383 -11.67 -21.15 -8.51
#